data_41e7d993ed0b45f28ca19b728623c20a
#
_entry.id   41e7d993ed0b45f28ca19b728623c20a
#
_cell.length_a   1.000
_cell.length_b   1.000
_cell.length_c   1.000
_cell.angle_alpha   90.00
_cell.angle_beta   90.00
_cell.angle_gamma   90.00
#
_symmetry.space_group_name_H-M   'P 1'
#
loop_
_entity.id
_entity.type
_entity.pdbx_description
1 polymer ?
#
loop_
_entity_poly.entity_id
_entity_poly.type
_entity_poly.pdbx_seq_one_letter_code
_entity_poly.pdbx_strand_id
1 'polypeptide(L)'
;VTGRKLTIYGDGKQVRDVLHVNDLLDAYDAAIEKIDVAKGQIYNVGGGRRNVMAIWAEFGPILEKLLGKKIEVAREDWRPGDQKVFYADLRKAKNELGWEPKIDLEEGMELMFEWVKANRELF
;
A
#
# COMPACT_ATOMS: atom_id res chain seq x y z
N VAL A 1 9.90 -9.30 -10.94
CA VAL A 1 11.01 -8.83 -11.76
C VAL A 1 12.19 -9.80 -11.68
N THR A 2 12.59 -10.22 -10.49
CA THR A 2 13.75 -11.12 -10.26
C THR A 2 13.45 -12.61 -10.49
N GLY A 3 12.20 -13.01 -10.74
CA GLY A 3 11.80 -14.41 -10.90
C GLY A 3 11.86 -15.25 -9.62
N ARG A 4 12.08 -14.64 -8.46
CA ARG A 4 12.05 -15.35 -7.18
C ARG A 4 10.64 -15.85 -6.87
N LYS A 5 10.54 -17.06 -6.30
CA LYS A 5 9.27 -17.65 -5.87
C LYS A 5 8.70 -16.85 -4.70
N LEU A 6 7.42 -16.50 -4.78
CA LEU A 6 6.70 -15.84 -3.71
C LEU A 6 6.07 -16.86 -2.77
N THR A 7 6.10 -16.58 -1.48
CA THR A 7 5.40 -17.38 -0.46
C THR A 7 4.26 -16.55 0.12
N ILE A 8 3.04 -17.10 0.06
CA ILE A 8 1.84 -16.51 0.64
C ILE A 8 1.55 -17.23 1.95
N TYR A 9 1.55 -16.46 3.04
CA TYR A 9 1.20 -16.96 4.36
C TYR A 9 -0.32 -16.84 4.57
N GLY A 10 -0.95 -17.92 5.05
CA GLY A 10 -2.39 -18.00 5.19
C GLY A 10 -3.13 -18.14 3.86
N ASP A 11 -4.35 -17.64 3.80
CA ASP A 11 -5.23 -17.78 2.62
C ASP A 11 -5.04 -16.68 1.55
N GLY A 12 -4.20 -15.69 1.80
CA GLY A 12 -3.95 -14.55 0.90
C GLY A 12 -5.09 -13.55 0.83
N LYS A 13 -6.06 -13.63 1.74
CA LYS A 13 -7.20 -12.72 1.82
C LYS A 13 -7.03 -11.64 2.90
N GLN A 14 -5.86 -11.55 3.49
CA GLN A 14 -5.56 -10.46 4.42
C GLN A 14 -5.73 -9.12 3.72
N VAL A 15 -6.54 -8.26 4.32
CA VAL A 15 -6.83 -6.93 3.77
C VAL A 15 -5.89 -5.89 4.37
N ARG A 16 -5.30 -5.08 3.51
CA ARG A 16 -4.48 -3.91 3.89
C ARG A 16 -4.90 -2.71 3.06
N ASP A 17 -4.77 -1.54 3.63
CA ASP A 17 -4.85 -0.29 2.88
C ASP A 17 -3.48 0.05 2.30
N VAL A 18 -3.47 0.29 1.00
CA VAL A 18 -2.26 0.57 0.23
C VAL A 18 -2.13 2.08 0.06
N LEU A 19 -0.96 2.61 0.37
CA LEU A 19 -0.64 4.02 0.21
C LEU A 19 0.50 4.19 -0.78
N HIS A 20 0.33 5.00 -1.81
CA HIS A 20 1.42 5.36 -2.70
C HIS A 20 2.39 6.31 -2.00
N VAL A 21 3.68 6.19 -2.31
CA VAL A 21 4.74 6.98 -1.65
C VAL A 21 4.57 8.48 -1.83
N ASN A 22 4.05 8.93 -2.97
CA ASN A 22 3.80 10.37 -3.19
C ASN A 22 2.72 10.91 -2.25
N ASP A 23 1.67 10.17 -1.99
CA ASP A 23 0.66 10.55 -0.99
C ASP A 23 1.24 10.59 0.43
N LEU A 24 2.21 9.71 0.74
CA LEU A 24 2.93 9.77 2.01
C LEU A 24 3.78 11.06 2.11
N LEU A 25 4.46 11.44 1.04
CA LEU A 25 5.23 12.69 0.98
C LEU A 25 4.30 13.90 1.12
N ASP A 26 3.14 13.92 0.43
CA ASP A 26 2.11 14.94 0.58
C ASP A 26 1.62 15.05 2.06
N ALA A 27 1.57 13.94 2.81
CA ALA A 27 1.21 13.97 4.22
C ALA A 27 2.27 14.68 5.08
N TYR A 28 3.56 14.47 4.79
CA TYR A 28 4.64 15.19 5.46
C TYR A 28 4.60 16.68 5.12
N ASP A 29 4.40 17.03 3.85
CA ASP A 29 4.31 18.42 3.43
C ASP A 29 3.13 19.13 4.12
N ALA A 30 1.96 18.52 4.16
CA ALA A 30 0.79 19.02 4.86
C ALA A 30 1.04 19.23 6.38
N ALA A 31 1.79 18.31 7.01
CA ALA A 31 2.16 18.45 8.42
C ALA A 31 3.17 19.58 8.65
N ILE A 32 4.10 19.80 7.72
CA ILE A 32 5.08 20.90 7.77
C ILE A 32 4.36 22.24 7.58
N GLU A 33 3.48 22.36 6.57
CA GLU A 33 2.70 23.57 6.32
C GLU A 33 1.82 23.96 7.52
N LYS A 34 1.31 22.95 8.23
CA LYS A 34 0.45 23.15 9.42
C LYS A 34 1.16 22.78 10.72
N ILE A 35 2.45 23.07 10.82
CA ILE A 35 3.28 22.65 11.95
C ILE A 35 2.75 23.10 13.32
N ASP A 36 2.10 24.26 13.40
CA ASP A 36 1.52 24.75 14.65
C ASP A 36 0.36 23.89 15.15
N VAL A 37 -0.36 23.22 14.25
CA VAL A 37 -1.39 22.23 14.57
C VAL A 37 -0.78 20.86 14.76
N ALA A 38 0.18 20.49 13.92
CA ALA A 38 0.74 19.13 13.85
C ALA A 38 1.73 18.82 14.98
N LYS A 39 2.41 19.84 15.54
CA LYS A 39 3.44 19.62 16.57
C LYS A 39 2.90 18.88 17.79
N GLY A 40 3.57 17.79 18.15
CA GLY A 40 3.20 16.95 19.29
C GLY A 40 1.95 16.09 19.06
N GLN A 41 1.39 16.07 17.86
CA GLN A 41 0.24 15.24 17.51
C GLN A 41 0.66 13.92 16.85
N ILE A 42 -0.23 12.94 16.93
CA ILE A 42 -0.08 11.64 16.28
C ILE A 42 -1.19 11.51 15.23
N TYR A 43 -0.82 11.14 14.02
CA TYR A 43 -1.73 10.92 12.90
C TYR A 43 -1.57 9.51 12.34
N ASN A 44 -2.69 8.86 12.02
CA ASN A 44 -2.67 7.67 11.17
C ASN A 44 -2.53 8.12 9.71
N VAL A 45 -1.64 7.45 8.99
CA VAL A 45 -1.40 7.65 7.56
C VAL A 45 -1.51 6.30 6.88
N GLY A 46 -2.23 6.21 5.79
CA GLY A 46 -2.50 4.97 5.05
C GLY A 46 -3.36 5.25 3.82
N GLY A 47 -3.68 4.24 3.04
CA GLY A 47 -4.58 4.36 1.89
C GLY A 47 -6.04 4.55 2.29
N GLY A 48 -6.37 4.25 3.55
CA GLY A 48 -7.70 4.35 4.09
C GLY A 48 -8.66 3.34 3.45
N ARG A 49 -9.94 3.51 3.74
CA ARG A 49 -11.00 2.57 3.29
C ARG A 49 -11.16 2.50 1.78
N ARG A 50 -10.75 3.52 1.04
CA ARG A 50 -10.86 3.58 -0.42
C ARG A 50 -9.83 2.69 -1.12
N ASN A 51 -8.63 2.58 -0.56
CA ASN A 51 -7.49 1.88 -1.14
C ASN A 51 -7.19 0.56 -0.41
N VAL A 52 -8.23 -0.18 0.00
CA VAL A 52 -8.07 -1.51 0.60
C VAL A 52 -7.93 -2.58 -0.45
N MET A 53 -7.08 -3.57 -0.18
CA MET A 53 -6.82 -4.67 -1.09
C MET A 53 -6.48 -5.95 -0.31
N ALA A 54 -6.97 -7.09 -0.78
CA ALA A 54 -6.53 -8.40 -0.31
C ALA A 54 -5.13 -8.72 -0.85
N ILE A 55 -4.19 -9.04 0.06
CA ILE A 55 -2.74 -9.16 -0.22
C ILE A 55 -2.42 -10.06 -1.42
N TRP A 56 -3.21 -11.10 -1.67
CA TRP A 56 -2.98 -11.95 -2.83
C TRP A 56 -4.23 -12.18 -3.67
N ALA A 57 -5.40 -12.29 -3.06
CA ALA A 57 -6.61 -12.58 -3.82
C ALA A 57 -6.96 -11.48 -4.85
N GLU A 58 -6.58 -10.23 -4.57
CA GLU A 58 -6.79 -9.09 -5.48
C GLU A 58 -5.47 -8.59 -6.08
N PHE A 59 -4.41 -8.47 -5.28
CA PHE A 59 -3.09 -8.03 -5.77
C PHE A 59 -2.48 -8.99 -6.79
N GLY A 60 -2.60 -10.31 -6.58
CA GLY A 60 -2.05 -11.31 -7.49
C GLY A 60 -2.52 -11.12 -8.94
N PRO A 61 -3.84 -11.11 -9.20
CA PRO A 61 -4.39 -10.87 -10.54
C PRO A 61 -3.95 -9.55 -11.18
N ILE A 62 -3.86 -8.45 -10.41
CA ILE A 62 -3.37 -7.16 -10.90
C ILE A 62 -1.91 -7.29 -11.36
N LEU A 63 -1.06 -7.89 -10.51
CA LEU A 63 0.35 -8.08 -10.82
C LEU A 63 0.57 -9.03 -12.01
N GLU A 64 -0.21 -10.10 -12.13
CA GLU A 64 -0.19 -11.01 -13.28
C GLU A 64 -0.56 -10.29 -14.58
N LYS A 65 -1.57 -9.42 -14.54
CA LYS A 65 -1.98 -8.59 -15.68
C LYS A 65 -0.85 -7.64 -16.11
N LEU A 66 -0.21 -6.95 -15.17
CA LEU A 66 0.90 -6.03 -15.42
C LEU A 66 2.14 -6.75 -15.97
N LEU A 67 2.42 -7.95 -15.49
CA LEU A 67 3.55 -8.78 -15.95
C LEU A 67 3.28 -9.53 -17.24
N GLY A 68 2.01 -9.68 -17.66
CA GLY A 68 1.60 -10.48 -18.80
C GLY A 68 1.82 -11.99 -18.62
N LYS A 69 1.96 -12.47 -17.39
CA LYS A 69 2.20 -13.90 -17.09
C LYS A 69 1.69 -14.28 -15.71
N LYS A 70 1.39 -15.58 -15.54
CA LYS A 70 1.04 -16.16 -14.24
C LYS A 70 2.24 -16.17 -13.29
N ILE A 71 1.94 -16.02 -12.00
CA ILE A 71 2.93 -16.03 -10.92
C ILE A 71 2.70 -17.29 -10.08
N GLU A 72 3.71 -18.15 -10.04
CA GLU A 72 3.71 -19.29 -9.14
C GLU A 72 3.99 -18.85 -7.71
N VAL A 73 3.12 -19.27 -6.79
CA VAL A 73 3.27 -18.99 -5.36
C VAL A 73 3.33 -20.28 -4.56
N ALA A 74 4.16 -20.27 -3.52
CA ALA A 74 4.07 -21.24 -2.42
C ALA A 74 3.04 -20.73 -1.41
N ARG A 75 2.45 -21.66 -0.65
CA ARG A 75 1.55 -21.33 0.47
C ARG A 75 2.08 -21.96 1.73
N GLU A 76 2.03 -21.21 2.81
CA GLU A 76 2.39 -21.64 4.15
C GLU A 76 1.31 -21.23 5.15
N ASP A 77 1.37 -21.79 6.35
CA ASP A 77 0.41 -21.49 7.41
C ASP A 77 0.44 -20.02 7.84
N TRP A 78 -0.62 -19.60 8.52
CA TRP A 78 -0.72 -18.26 9.08
C TRP A 78 0.43 -17.96 10.05
N ARG A 79 1.03 -16.79 9.90
CA ARG A 79 2.01 -16.32 10.89
C ARG A 79 1.29 -15.87 12.16
N PRO A 80 1.83 -16.19 13.35
CA PRO A 80 1.29 -15.70 14.61
C PRO A 80 1.17 -14.16 14.62
N GLY A 81 0.00 -13.65 15.02
CA GLY A 81 -0.25 -12.21 15.08
C GLY A 81 -0.59 -11.53 13.75
N ASP A 82 -0.67 -12.25 12.64
CA ASP A 82 -1.03 -11.66 11.36
C ASP A 82 -2.50 -11.19 11.36
N GLN A 83 -2.70 -9.91 11.09
CA GLN A 83 -4.03 -9.29 11.09
C GLN A 83 -4.79 -9.68 9.83
N LYS A 84 -6.05 -10.10 9.99
CA LYS A 84 -6.92 -10.45 8.85
C LYS A 84 -7.36 -9.23 8.07
N VAL A 85 -7.66 -8.13 8.76
CA VAL A 85 -8.11 -6.87 8.16
C VAL A 85 -7.46 -5.71 8.90
N PHE A 86 -6.87 -4.80 8.16
CA PHE A 86 -6.41 -3.52 8.66
C PHE A 86 -6.62 -2.43 7.61
N TYR A 87 -7.12 -1.28 8.04
CA TYR A 87 -7.08 -0.01 7.30
C TYR A 87 -7.09 1.16 8.28
N ALA A 88 -6.39 2.23 7.94
CA ALA A 88 -6.20 3.39 8.78
C ALA A 88 -7.46 4.28 8.84
N ASP A 89 -7.75 4.84 10.00
CA ASP A 89 -8.71 5.93 10.14
C ASP A 89 -8.01 7.26 9.89
N LEU A 90 -8.32 7.89 8.77
CA LEU A 90 -7.67 9.12 8.31
C LEU A 90 -8.40 10.40 8.71
N ARG A 91 -9.51 10.31 9.47
CA ARG A 91 -10.36 11.47 9.78
C ARG A 91 -9.61 12.60 10.47
N LYS A 92 -8.69 12.28 11.39
CA LYS A 92 -7.88 13.29 12.08
C LYS A 92 -6.94 14.02 11.11
N ALA A 93 -6.22 13.29 10.27
CA ALA A 93 -5.33 13.88 9.28
C ALA A 93 -6.09 14.78 8.29
N LYS A 94 -7.26 14.32 7.82
CA LYS A 94 -8.12 15.10 6.94
C LYS A 94 -8.62 16.39 7.61
N ASN A 95 -9.12 16.32 8.83
CA ASN A 95 -9.72 17.47 9.51
C ASN A 95 -8.68 18.52 9.93
N GLU A 96 -7.53 18.09 10.41
CA GLU A 96 -6.51 18.98 10.98
C GLU A 96 -5.47 19.42 9.94
N LEU A 97 -5.02 18.50 9.08
CA LEU A 97 -4.01 18.77 8.06
C LEU A 97 -4.60 19.06 6.68
N GLY A 98 -5.86 18.71 6.43
CA GLY A 98 -6.47 18.76 5.11
C GLY A 98 -5.96 17.69 4.16
N TRP A 99 -5.26 16.66 4.69
CA TRP A 99 -4.65 15.61 3.91
C TRP A 99 -5.53 14.37 3.81
N GLU A 100 -5.61 13.83 2.61
CA GLU A 100 -6.12 12.49 2.29
C GLU A 100 -5.39 11.94 1.06
N PRO A 101 -5.28 10.61 0.89
CA PRO A 101 -4.64 10.03 -0.28
C PRO A 101 -5.41 10.37 -1.56
N LYS A 102 -4.69 10.71 -2.62
CA LYS A 102 -5.24 11.09 -3.93
C LYS A 102 -5.09 9.99 -4.97
N ILE A 103 -3.97 9.27 -4.91
CA ILE A 103 -3.63 8.20 -5.84
C ILE A 103 -4.44 6.97 -5.46
N ASP A 104 -5.22 6.46 -6.40
CA ASP A 104 -6.00 5.26 -6.17
C ASP A 104 -5.13 3.99 -6.30
N LEU A 105 -5.70 2.85 -5.94
CA LEU A 105 -5.01 1.58 -5.87
C LEU A 105 -4.43 1.16 -7.23
N GLU A 106 -5.22 1.26 -8.31
CA GLU A 106 -4.80 0.81 -9.64
C GLU A 106 -3.70 1.71 -10.19
N GLU A 107 -3.88 3.01 -10.11
CA GLU A 107 -2.87 4.01 -10.51
C GLU A 107 -1.56 3.81 -9.74
N GLY A 108 -1.63 3.69 -8.41
CA GLY A 108 -0.45 3.49 -7.56
C GLY A 108 0.32 2.20 -7.88
N MET A 109 -0.41 1.14 -8.24
CA MET A 109 0.18 -0.13 -8.66
C MET A 109 0.89 -0.02 -10.01
N GLU A 110 0.29 0.67 -10.98
CA GLU A 110 0.90 0.92 -12.30
C GLU A 110 2.16 1.79 -12.17
N LEU A 111 2.10 2.88 -11.41
CA LEU A 111 3.25 3.75 -11.15
C LEU A 111 4.41 2.97 -10.50
N MET A 112 4.14 2.18 -9.48
CA MET A 112 5.15 1.35 -8.83
C MET A 112 5.73 0.31 -9.80
N PHE A 113 4.90 -0.34 -10.60
CA PHE A 113 5.33 -1.33 -11.57
C PHE A 113 6.27 -0.73 -12.62
N GLU A 114 5.92 0.41 -13.20
CA GLU A 114 6.76 1.10 -14.20
C GLU A 114 8.07 1.59 -13.57
N TRP A 115 8.02 2.08 -12.32
CA TRP A 115 9.23 2.47 -11.60
C TRP A 115 10.19 1.29 -11.39
N VAL A 116 9.69 0.15 -10.90
CA VAL A 116 10.49 -1.08 -10.70
C VAL A 116 11.05 -1.57 -12.04
N LYS A 117 10.29 -1.47 -13.11
CA LYS A 117 10.71 -1.88 -14.45
C LYS A 117 11.82 -0.99 -15.01
N ALA A 118 11.75 0.31 -14.75
CA ALA A 118 12.77 1.29 -15.15
C ALA A 118 14.06 1.20 -14.33
N ASN A 119 13.99 0.69 -13.08
CA ASN A 119 15.11 0.64 -12.13
C ASN A 119 15.48 -0.80 -11.76
N ARG A 120 15.49 -1.71 -12.73
CA ARG A 120 15.74 -3.14 -12.49
C ARG A 120 17.10 -3.44 -11.87
N GLU A 121 18.07 -2.58 -12.10
CA GLU A 121 19.42 -2.67 -11.57
C GLU A 121 19.50 -2.52 -10.04
N LEU A 122 18.44 -2.01 -9.41
CA LEU A 122 18.35 -1.87 -7.95
C LEU A 122 17.92 -3.18 -7.24
N PHE A 123 17.54 -4.23 -7.99
CA PHE A 123 17.00 -5.50 -7.50
C PHE A 123 17.80 -6.68 -8.07
#